data_63789db201f70dd904d035b15489c415
#
_entry.id   63789db201f70dd904d035b15489c415
#
_cell.length_a   1.000
_cell.length_b   1.000
_cell.length_c   1.000
_cell.angle_alpha   90.00
_cell.angle_beta   90.00
_cell.angle_gamma   90.00
#
_symmetry.space_group_name_H-M   'P 1'
#
loop_
_entity.id
_entity.type
_entity.pdbx_description
1 polymer ?
#
loop_
_entity_poly.entity_id
_entity_poly.type
_entity_poly.pdbx_seq_one_letter_code
_entity_poly.pdbx_strand_id
1 'polypeptide(L)'
;MLSFQEPITAQRLGPRHWLVVKVCIPRLMSMSLAVCLAVASLLALTGCTAVKVKLGMRIYLAKTSVASIEASLPKGPAIAPGEKLALVVQFTQPDGTVLVTEGKGKGKVLWSDITIMPTVVTADQKGHVTLPRDPRVSDGKVAHVTITVPSHADLHAELDIPITYDYNFISNFSGSSGSSGLNGSDGLDGASGTMGSSDPNNPSPGGNGSNGTDGSNGQDGGNGGDAPPVEIRVALRSGPHPLLQVSVSAAGKQRLYLVDPQGGALTVTANGGPGGSGGRGGRGGRGGSGGVGTPNGNNGSDGTSGRNGFDGSQGRGGSITVTYDPQAKPFLTAIHLSNQGGPATVFKEEPVAPLW
;
A
#
# COMPACT_ATOMS: atom_id res chain seq x y z
N MET A 1 -35.91 -12.50 -35.69
CA MET A 1 -36.83 -11.85 -36.66
C MET A 1 -36.43 -10.39 -36.73
N LEU A 2 -35.85 -10.05 -37.90
CA LEU A 2 -36.00 -8.84 -38.75
C LEU A 2 -35.76 -7.49 -38.01
N SER A 3 -34.59 -6.87 -38.10
CA SER A 3 -34.08 -6.02 -39.22
C SER A 3 -35.05 -4.89 -39.62
N PHE A 4 -34.59 -3.65 -39.42
CA PHE A 4 -34.74 -2.62 -40.48
C PHE A 4 -33.73 -1.48 -40.22
N GLN A 5 -32.88 -1.33 -41.20
CA GLN A 5 -31.99 -0.23 -41.51
C GLN A 5 -32.75 0.66 -42.50
N GLU A 6 -32.63 1.99 -42.41
CA GLU A 6 -32.70 2.84 -43.60
C GLU A 6 -32.17 4.27 -43.34
N PRO A 7 -31.80 5.03 -44.38
CA PRO A 7 -30.59 5.85 -44.38
C PRO A 7 -30.89 7.36 -44.37
N ILE A 8 -29.91 8.14 -43.93
CA ILE A 8 -29.99 9.61 -44.00
C ILE A 8 -29.23 10.10 -45.23
N THR A 9 -30.00 10.77 -46.10
CA THR A 9 -29.66 11.44 -47.34
C THR A 9 -28.59 12.51 -47.21
N ALA A 10 -27.65 12.51 -48.13
CA ALA A 10 -26.65 13.54 -48.35
C ALA A 10 -27.27 14.81 -48.93
N GLN A 11 -27.09 15.97 -48.36
CA GLN A 11 -27.28 17.28 -48.96
C GLN A 11 -25.93 17.85 -49.42
N ARG A 12 -25.84 18.10 -50.73
CA ARG A 12 -24.77 18.82 -51.42
C ARG A 12 -24.81 20.30 -51.02
N LEU A 13 -23.70 20.87 -50.60
CA LEU A 13 -23.45 22.31 -50.60
C LEU A 13 -22.19 22.61 -51.42
N GLY A 14 -22.33 23.61 -52.28
CA GLY A 14 -21.43 24.00 -53.35
C GLY A 14 -20.08 24.65 -52.92
N PRO A 15 -19.27 25.09 -53.92
CA PRO A 15 -17.85 25.34 -53.73
C PRO A 15 -17.57 26.72 -53.10
N ARG A 16 -16.86 26.74 -51.99
CA ARG A 16 -16.27 27.96 -51.43
C ARG A 16 -14.75 27.85 -51.34
N HIS A 17 -14.14 28.83 -51.97
CA HIS A 17 -12.72 29.20 -52.07
C HIS A 17 -11.80 28.68 -50.98
N TRP A 18 -10.81 27.87 -51.40
CA TRP A 18 -9.67 27.50 -50.59
C TRP A 18 -8.69 28.69 -50.45
N LEU A 19 -8.67 29.29 -49.30
CA LEU A 19 -7.58 30.19 -48.89
C LEU A 19 -6.41 29.31 -48.46
N VAL A 20 -5.38 29.21 -49.30
CA VAL A 20 -4.15 28.48 -48.95
C VAL A 20 -3.39 29.35 -47.97
N VAL A 21 -3.54 29.12 -46.68
CA VAL A 21 -2.66 29.61 -45.64
C VAL A 21 -1.43 28.71 -45.65
N LYS A 22 -0.32 29.20 -46.24
CA LYS A 22 1.02 28.63 -46.02
C LYS A 22 1.39 28.82 -44.55
N VAL A 23 1.09 27.81 -43.71
CA VAL A 23 1.63 27.76 -42.36
C VAL A 23 3.09 27.35 -42.47
N CYS A 24 3.99 28.33 -42.30
CA CYS A 24 5.41 28.09 -42.08
C CYS A 24 5.55 27.35 -40.74
N ILE A 25 5.65 26.02 -40.74
CA ILE A 25 5.97 25.23 -39.55
C ILE A 25 7.44 25.49 -39.22
N PRO A 26 7.75 26.12 -38.08
CA PRO A 26 9.14 26.39 -37.75
C PRO A 26 9.89 25.09 -37.49
N ARG A 27 11.09 24.98 -38.01
CA ARG A 27 12.06 23.87 -37.83
C ARG A 27 12.34 23.50 -36.37
N LEU A 28 11.78 24.20 -35.40
CA LEU A 28 11.92 23.91 -33.97
C LEU A 28 11.14 22.66 -33.51
N MET A 29 10.04 22.24 -34.19
CA MET A 29 9.29 21.04 -33.77
C MET A 29 9.99 19.74 -34.15
N SER A 30 10.85 19.73 -35.16
CA SER A 30 11.58 18.52 -35.54
C SER A 30 12.74 18.19 -34.58
N MET A 31 13.35 19.22 -33.97
CA MET A 31 14.40 19.03 -32.96
C MET A 31 13.85 18.49 -31.63
N SER A 32 12.65 18.90 -31.21
CA SER A 32 12.06 18.41 -29.98
C SER A 32 11.65 16.92 -30.08
N LEU A 33 11.13 16.48 -31.23
CA LEU A 33 10.77 15.06 -31.45
C LEU A 33 12.02 14.15 -31.50
N ALA A 34 13.11 14.63 -32.14
CA ALA A 34 14.37 13.87 -32.17
C ALA A 34 15.02 13.78 -30.78
N VAL A 35 14.95 14.84 -29.97
CA VAL A 35 15.43 14.83 -28.58
C VAL A 35 14.54 13.95 -27.70
N CYS A 36 13.22 13.99 -27.85
CA CYS A 36 12.31 13.09 -27.12
C CYS A 36 12.51 11.61 -27.51
N LEU A 37 12.72 11.32 -28.81
CA LEU A 37 13.05 9.97 -29.27
C LEU A 37 14.44 9.51 -28.78
N ALA A 38 15.43 10.38 -28.74
CA ALA A 38 16.74 10.09 -28.20
C ALA A 38 16.70 9.86 -26.67
N VAL A 39 15.93 10.66 -25.93
CA VAL A 39 15.72 10.47 -24.50
C VAL A 39 14.89 9.19 -24.22
N ALA A 40 13.86 8.91 -25.00
CA ALA A 40 13.08 7.66 -24.87
C ALA A 40 13.93 6.42 -25.22
N SER A 41 14.79 6.50 -26.23
CA SER A 41 15.73 5.42 -26.54
C SER A 41 16.83 5.27 -25.48
N LEU A 42 17.31 6.37 -24.90
CA LEU A 42 18.26 6.33 -23.78
C LEU A 42 17.61 5.70 -22.52
N LEU A 43 16.34 6.02 -22.21
CA LEU A 43 15.59 5.43 -21.12
C LEU A 43 15.31 3.94 -21.34
N ALA A 44 15.02 3.51 -22.57
CA ALA A 44 14.89 2.10 -22.94
C ALA A 44 16.22 1.34 -22.82
N LEU A 45 17.35 1.97 -23.16
CA LEU A 45 18.70 1.43 -23.05
C LEU A 45 19.16 1.31 -21.58
N THR A 46 18.70 2.16 -20.66
CA THR A 46 19.04 2.05 -19.22
C THR A 46 18.40 0.84 -18.54
N GLY A 47 17.38 0.22 -19.15
CA GLY A 47 16.79 -1.03 -18.71
C GLY A 47 17.58 -2.30 -19.12
N CYS A 48 18.39 -2.25 -20.16
CA CYS A 48 19.10 -3.41 -20.68
C CYS A 48 20.34 -3.73 -19.83
N THR A 49 20.36 -4.91 -19.22
CA THR A 49 21.48 -5.40 -18.39
C THR A 49 22.81 -5.37 -19.13
N ALA A 50 22.82 -5.73 -20.42
CA ALA A 50 24.02 -5.72 -21.26
C ALA A 50 24.68 -4.34 -21.39
N VAL A 51 23.88 -3.27 -21.45
CA VAL A 51 24.39 -1.88 -21.49
C VAL A 51 24.99 -1.50 -20.16
N LYS A 52 24.34 -1.84 -19.05
CA LYS A 52 24.86 -1.60 -17.68
C LYS A 52 26.20 -2.29 -17.44
N VAL A 53 26.37 -3.50 -17.98
CA VAL A 53 27.65 -4.22 -17.91
C VAL A 53 28.72 -3.51 -18.73
N LYS A 54 28.44 -3.10 -19.98
CA LYS A 54 29.39 -2.33 -20.81
C LYS A 54 29.81 -1.02 -20.16
N LEU A 55 28.94 -0.39 -19.40
CA LEU A 55 29.22 0.85 -18.65
C LEU A 55 29.91 0.59 -17.29
N GLY A 56 30.29 -0.64 -16.98
CA GLY A 56 30.90 -1.01 -15.69
C GLY A 56 29.98 -0.87 -14.48
N MET A 57 28.68 -0.74 -14.71
CA MET A 57 27.65 -0.63 -13.66
C MET A 57 27.18 -1.98 -13.14
N ARG A 58 27.45 -3.06 -13.89
CA ARG A 58 27.16 -4.46 -13.56
C ARG A 58 28.32 -5.35 -13.99
N ILE A 59 28.50 -6.50 -13.33
CA ILE A 59 29.55 -7.48 -13.60
C ILE A 59 28.89 -8.84 -13.82
N TYR A 60 29.31 -9.53 -14.88
CA TYR A 60 28.98 -10.94 -15.11
C TYR A 60 30.05 -11.83 -14.48
N LEU A 61 29.67 -12.70 -13.57
CA LEU A 61 30.61 -13.64 -12.92
C LEU A 61 31.26 -14.59 -13.92
N ALA A 62 30.57 -14.99 -14.98
CA ALA A 62 31.12 -15.87 -16.02
C ALA A 62 32.39 -15.33 -16.71
N LYS A 63 32.67 -14.04 -16.60
CA LYS A 63 33.87 -13.40 -17.19
C LYS A 63 34.87 -12.92 -16.14
N THR A 64 34.70 -13.33 -14.89
CA THR A 64 35.45 -12.83 -13.74
C THR A 64 36.07 -14.00 -13.02
N SER A 65 37.36 -13.96 -12.72
CA SER A 65 38.01 -14.97 -11.88
C SER A 65 37.55 -14.81 -10.44
N VAL A 66 37.12 -15.85 -9.78
CA VAL A 66 36.66 -15.87 -8.38
C VAL A 66 37.50 -16.92 -7.63
N ALA A 67 38.06 -16.53 -6.49
CA ALA A 67 38.82 -17.39 -5.61
C ALA A 67 37.97 -17.97 -4.47
N SER A 68 37.03 -17.19 -3.91
CA SER A 68 36.15 -17.65 -2.86
C SER A 68 34.80 -16.93 -2.89
N ILE A 69 33.79 -17.58 -2.29
CA ILE A 69 32.42 -17.06 -2.14
C ILE A 69 32.08 -17.08 -0.66
N GLU A 70 31.47 -16.00 -0.17
CA GLU A 70 30.97 -15.87 1.20
C GLU A 70 29.56 -15.29 1.19
N ALA A 71 28.66 -15.80 2.04
CA ALA A 71 27.29 -15.36 2.16
C ALA A 71 26.99 -14.86 3.57
N SER A 72 26.19 -13.82 3.68
CA SER A 72 25.81 -13.23 4.96
C SER A 72 24.43 -12.59 4.95
N LEU A 73 23.87 -12.42 6.14
CA LEU A 73 22.61 -11.68 6.38
C LEU A 73 22.97 -10.38 7.12
N PRO A 74 22.96 -9.21 6.46
CA PRO A 74 23.39 -7.95 7.07
C PRO A 74 22.52 -7.48 8.25
N LYS A 75 21.29 -8.01 8.35
CA LYS A 75 20.33 -7.60 9.39
C LYS A 75 20.49 -8.40 10.70
N GLY A 76 21.26 -9.48 10.67
CA GLY A 76 21.48 -10.38 11.80
C GLY A 76 21.53 -11.84 11.37
N PRO A 77 22.10 -12.72 12.18
CA PRO A 77 22.33 -14.11 11.77
C PRO A 77 21.05 -14.96 11.80
N ALA A 78 20.00 -14.57 12.52
CA ALA A 78 18.78 -15.35 12.74
C ALA A 78 17.59 -14.80 11.98
N ILE A 79 16.59 -15.66 11.74
CA ILE A 79 15.34 -15.31 11.07
C ILE A 79 14.13 -15.79 11.88
N ALA A 80 13.07 -14.96 11.95
CA ALA A 80 11.82 -15.31 12.60
C ALA A 80 10.74 -15.79 11.60
N PRO A 81 9.75 -16.61 12.02
CA PRO A 81 8.63 -16.99 11.17
C PRO A 81 7.89 -15.80 10.57
N GLY A 82 7.77 -15.79 9.24
CA GLY A 82 7.17 -14.69 8.47
C GLY A 82 8.12 -13.53 8.16
N GLU A 83 9.35 -13.56 8.62
CA GLU A 83 10.34 -12.53 8.31
C GLU A 83 10.95 -12.75 6.92
N LYS A 84 11.32 -11.64 6.29
CA LYS A 84 12.02 -11.59 5.01
C LYS A 84 13.33 -10.82 5.19
N LEU A 85 14.46 -11.48 4.96
CA LEU A 85 15.80 -10.92 5.08
C LEU A 85 16.48 -10.84 3.72
N ALA A 86 17.34 -9.85 3.56
CA ALA A 86 18.19 -9.77 2.38
C ALA A 86 19.47 -10.56 2.60
N LEU A 87 19.81 -11.39 1.62
CA LEU A 87 21.08 -12.09 1.52
C LEU A 87 22.09 -11.17 0.81
N VAL A 88 23.34 -11.20 1.23
CA VAL A 88 24.46 -10.56 0.56
C VAL A 88 25.53 -11.62 0.30
N VAL A 89 25.98 -11.71 -0.95
CA VAL A 89 27.05 -12.62 -1.34
C VAL A 89 28.23 -11.81 -1.81
N GLN A 90 29.41 -12.17 -1.31
CA GLN A 90 30.71 -11.58 -1.64
C GLN A 90 31.53 -12.61 -2.42
N PHE A 91 32.24 -12.12 -3.41
CA PHE A 91 33.11 -12.89 -4.28
C PHE A 91 34.49 -12.28 -4.23
N THR A 92 35.46 -12.99 -3.69
CA THR A 92 36.83 -12.52 -3.62
C THR A 92 37.59 -13.02 -4.86
N GLN A 93 38.23 -12.11 -5.59
CA GLN A 93 39.09 -12.41 -6.72
C GLN A 93 40.50 -12.83 -6.26
N PRO A 94 41.30 -13.49 -7.12
CA PRO A 94 42.67 -13.88 -6.77
C PRO A 94 43.59 -12.70 -6.39
N ASP A 95 43.28 -11.50 -6.84
CA ASP A 95 44.00 -10.26 -6.51
C ASP A 95 43.57 -9.61 -5.20
N GLY A 96 42.59 -10.23 -4.49
CA GLY A 96 41.99 -9.72 -3.25
C GLY A 96 40.84 -8.72 -3.45
N THR A 97 40.49 -8.39 -4.69
CA THR A 97 39.34 -7.53 -4.97
C THR A 97 38.03 -8.24 -4.58
N VAL A 98 37.17 -7.55 -3.82
CA VAL A 98 35.86 -8.07 -3.40
C VAL A 98 34.74 -7.52 -4.25
N LEU A 99 33.98 -8.39 -4.88
CA LEU A 99 32.77 -8.10 -5.62
C LEU A 99 31.55 -8.49 -4.78
N VAL A 100 30.49 -7.73 -4.86
CA VAL A 100 29.30 -7.93 -4.01
C VAL A 100 28.05 -7.94 -4.89
N THR A 101 27.03 -8.69 -4.45
CA THR A 101 25.73 -8.73 -5.10
C THR A 101 25.03 -7.37 -5.09
N GLU A 102 24.20 -7.15 -6.10
CA GLU A 102 23.31 -5.97 -6.20
C GLU A 102 22.26 -5.95 -5.07
N GLY A 103 21.51 -4.86 -5.00
CA GLY A 103 20.48 -4.68 -3.99
C GLY A 103 21.05 -4.24 -2.64
N LYS A 104 20.84 -5.00 -1.57
CA LYS A 104 21.36 -4.67 -0.23
C LYS A 104 22.89 -4.69 -0.14
N GLY A 105 23.54 -5.53 -0.93
CA GLY A 105 25.00 -5.54 -1.06
C GLY A 105 25.57 -4.28 -1.71
N LYS A 106 24.72 -3.48 -2.41
CA LYS A 106 25.09 -2.27 -3.16
C LYS A 106 26.22 -2.53 -4.20
N GLY A 107 26.44 -3.79 -4.53
CA GLY A 107 27.46 -4.21 -5.48
C GLY A 107 26.96 -4.26 -6.91
N LYS A 108 27.79 -4.87 -7.77
CA LYS A 108 27.57 -4.92 -9.22
C LYS A 108 27.27 -6.33 -9.74
N VAL A 109 27.37 -7.36 -8.90
CA VAL A 109 27.11 -8.74 -9.29
C VAL A 109 25.61 -9.00 -9.35
N LEU A 110 25.16 -9.62 -10.44
CA LEU A 110 23.74 -9.88 -10.69
C LEU A 110 23.29 -11.16 -9.98
N TRP A 111 22.10 -11.14 -9.41
CA TRP A 111 21.47 -12.33 -8.85
C TRP A 111 21.17 -13.41 -9.90
N SER A 112 21.02 -13.03 -11.17
CA SER A 112 20.84 -13.99 -12.27
C SER A 112 22.05 -14.91 -12.52
N ASP A 113 23.23 -14.54 -12.04
CA ASP A 113 24.46 -15.32 -12.19
C ASP A 113 24.66 -16.33 -11.04
N ILE A 114 23.72 -16.36 -10.08
CA ILE A 114 23.81 -17.11 -8.83
C ILE A 114 22.61 -18.05 -8.73
N THR A 115 22.84 -19.26 -8.29
CA THR A 115 21.79 -20.21 -7.92
C THR A 115 21.73 -20.34 -6.41
N ILE A 116 20.54 -20.20 -5.84
CA ILE A 116 20.27 -20.32 -4.41
C ILE A 116 19.40 -21.55 -4.18
N MET A 117 19.88 -22.48 -3.36
CA MET A 117 19.15 -23.70 -2.97
C MET A 117 18.83 -23.61 -1.47
N PRO A 118 17.62 -23.17 -1.08
CA PRO A 118 17.25 -23.01 0.32
C PRO A 118 16.60 -24.29 0.87
N THR A 119 16.74 -24.53 2.18
CA THR A 119 15.94 -25.49 2.95
C THR A 119 15.28 -24.78 4.12
N VAL A 120 14.04 -25.13 4.46
CA VAL A 120 13.19 -24.52 5.49
C VAL A 120 12.76 -23.08 5.15
N VAL A 121 13.64 -22.27 4.57
CA VAL A 121 13.32 -20.94 4.02
C VAL A 121 13.05 -21.03 2.51
N THR A 122 12.47 -19.97 1.95
CA THR A 122 12.35 -19.76 0.51
C THR A 122 13.27 -18.61 0.08
N ALA A 123 13.80 -18.65 -1.15
CA ALA A 123 14.61 -17.58 -1.70
C ALA A 123 13.96 -16.99 -2.96
N ASP A 124 14.02 -15.66 -3.12
CA ASP A 124 13.58 -15.00 -4.34
C ASP A 124 14.77 -14.63 -5.26
N GLN A 125 14.47 -14.31 -6.52
CA GLN A 125 15.48 -13.93 -7.53
C GLN A 125 16.17 -12.60 -7.26
N LYS A 126 15.81 -11.91 -6.16
CA LYS A 126 16.43 -10.65 -5.73
C LYS A 126 17.32 -10.84 -4.50
N GLY A 127 17.59 -12.08 -4.13
CA GLY A 127 18.43 -12.43 -3.01
C GLY A 127 17.77 -12.16 -1.64
N HIS A 128 16.45 -12.35 -1.53
CA HIS A 128 15.83 -12.36 -0.23
C HIS A 128 15.47 -13.79 0.18
N VAL A 129 15.74 -14.11 1.43
CA VAL A 129 15.27 -15.32 2.10
C VAL A 129 14.07 -15.02 2.97
N THR A 130 13.05 -15.89 2.93
CA THR A 130 11.81 -15.72 3.69
C THR A 130 11.52 -17.01 4.45
N LEU A 131 11.32 -16.91 5.76
CA LEU A 131 10.85 -18.03 6.56
C LEU A 131 9.32 -18.08 6.52
N PRO A 132 8.69 -19.21 6.18
CA PRO A 132 7.24 -19.36 6.25
C PRO A 132 6.68 -18.96 7.62
N ARG A 133 5.48 -18.37 7.63
CA ARG A 133 4.83 -17.94 8.89
C ARG A 133 4.39 -19.09 9.77
N ASP A 134 4.09 -20.25 9.18
CA ASP A 134 3.69 -21.44 9.91
C ASP A 134 4.90 -22.03 10.65
N PRO A 135 4.92 -21.98 12.00
CA PRO A 135 6.06 -22.43 12.77
C PRO A 135 6.31 -23.94 12.63
N ARG A 136 5.33 -24.73 12.22
CA ARG A 136 5.48 -26.17 11.98
C ARG A 136 6.53 -26.49 10.90
N VAL A 137 6.75 -25.55 9.98
CA VAL A 137 7.79 -25.70 8.93
C VAL A 137 9.18 -25.60 9.53
N SER A 138 9.35 -24.79 10.56
CA SER A 138 10.64 -24.39 11.12
C SER A 138 10.96 -24.97 12.49
N ASP A 139 9.93 -25.47 13.20
CA ASP A 139 10.08 -25.95 14.56
C ASP A 139 11.09 -27.12 14.66
N GLY A 140 12.10 -26.95 15.51
CA GLY A 140 13.17 -27.93 15.70
C GLY A 140 14.16 -28.03 14.53
N LYS A 141 14.14 -27.09 13.58
CA LYS A 141 15.01 -27.11 12.40
C LYS A 141 15.94 -25.90 12.36
N VAL A 142 16.99 -26.01 11.57
CA VAL A 142 17.86 -24.91 11.17
C VAL A 142 17.60 -24.65 9.69
N ALA A 143 17.43 -23.39 9.31
CA ALA A 143 17.35 -23.05 7.90
C ALA A 143 18.74 -23.04 7.28
N HIS A 144 18.84 -23.54 6.05
CA HIS A 144 20.11 -23.64 5.36
C HIS A 144 19.97 -23.11 3.94
N VAL A 145 21.01 -22.44 3.45
CA VAL A 145 21.08 -21.91 2.08
C VAL A 145 22.40 -22.28 1.45
N THR A 146 22.36 -23.08 0.38
CA THR A 146 23.53 -23.34 -0.46
C THR A 146 23.52 -22.39 -1.64
N ILE A 147 24.62 -21.74 -1.89
CA ILE A 147 24.83 -20.76 -2.97
C ILE A 147 25.87 -21.30 -3.91
N THR A 148 25.52 -21.39 -5.19
CA THR A 148 26.41 -21.83 -6.25
C THR A 148 26.46 -20.81 -7.38
N VAL A 149 27.56 -20.79 -8.11
CA VAL A 149 27.72 -19.98 -9.31
C VAL A 149 27.93 -20.92 -10.48
N PRO A 150 26.98 -21.06 -11.43
CA PRO A 150 27.06 -22.02 -12.53
C PRO A 150 28.32 -21.90 -13.39
N SER A 151 28.89 -20.68 -13.48
CA SER A 151 30.15 -20.44 -14.20
C SER A 151 31.42 -20.84 -13.42
N HIS A 152 31.31 -21.20 -12.14
CA HIS A 152 32.39 -21.59 -11.24
C HIS A 152 31.91 -22.79 -10.39
N ALA A 153 31.72 -23.92 -11.02
CA ALA A 153 31.05 -25.08 -10.44
C ALA A 153 31.76 -25.70 -9.23
N ASP A 154 33.04 -25.43 -9.07
CA ASP A 154 33.89 -25.81 -7.94
C ASP A 154 33.75 -24.93 -6.72
N LEU A 155 33.06 -23.76 -6.86
CA LEU A 155 32.87 -22.80 -5.79
C LEU A 155 31.41 -22.79 -5.30
N HIS A 156 31.25 -22.92 -3.98
CA HIS A 156 29.97 -22.78 -3.30
C HIS A 156 30.15 -22.11 -1.96
N ALA A 157 29.07 -21.55 -1.45
CA ALA A 157 28.99 -21.06 -0.08
C ALA A 157 27.77 -21.66 0.60
N GLU A 158 27.91 -22.00 1.87
CA GLU A 158 26.83 -22.49 2.69
C GLU A 158 26.58 -21.53 3.84
N LEU A 159 25.31 -21.31 4.17
CA LEU A 159 24.89 -20.42 5.23
C LEU A 159 23.79 -21.08 6.04
N ASP A 160 24.13 -21.42 7.29
CA ASP A 160 23.14 -21.79 8.29
C ASP A 160 22.50 -20.54 8.89
N ILE A 161 21.16 -20.53 8.93
CA ILE A 161 20.36 -19.43 9.44
C ILE A 161 19.60 -19.94 10.65
N PRO A 162 20.05 -19.64 11.88
CA PRO A 162 19.30 -19.96 13.08
C PRO A 162 17.90 -19.38 13.07
N ILE A 163 16.95 -20.14 13.56
CA ILE A 163 15.56 -19.68 13.68
C ILE A 163 15.33 -19.16 15.08
N THR A 164 14.80 -17.94 15.17
CA THR A 164 14.43 -17.33 16.44
C THR A 164 12.93 -17.18 16.59
N TYR A 165 12.44 -17.38 17.79
CA TYR A 165 11.06 -17.11 18.20
C TYR A 165 10.99 -15.93 19.18
N ASP A 166 12.11 -15.30 19.45
CA ASP A 166 12.28 -14.01 20.13
C ASP A 166 11.90 -12.89 19.13
N TYR A 167 10.60 -12.76 18.88
CA TYR A 167 10.06 -11.85 17.89
C TYR A 167 8.67 -11.35 18.31
N ASN A 168 8.34 -10.11 17.94
CA ASN A 168 7.04 -9.54 18.24
C ASN A 168 6.03 -9.88 17.10
N PHE A 169 5.29 -10.95 17.28
CA PHE A 169 4.27 -11.39 16.35
C PHE A 169 2.98 -10.55 16.50
N ILE A 170 2.27 -10.33 15.39
CA ILE A 170 1.00 -9.61 15.36
C ILE A 170 -0.06 -10.45 14.66
N SER A 171 -1.19 -10.66 15.34
CA SER A 171 -2.38 -11.30 14.82
C SER A 171 -3.55 -10.33 14.88
N ASN A 172 -3.83 -9.64 13.78
CA ASN A 172 -4.88 -8.63 13.71
C ASN A 172 -6.17 -9.22 13.11
N PHE A 173 -7.28 -9.08 13.84
CA PHE A 173 -8.65 -9.41 13.48
C PHE A 173 -9.62 -8.24 13.73
N SER A 174 -9.11 -7.01 13.82
CA SER A 174 -9.94 -5.82 14.01
C SER A 174 -10.94 -5.64 12.87
N GLY A 175 -12.05 -5.00 13.16
CA GLY A 175 -13.05 -4.62 12.18
C GLY A 175 -12.52 -3.63 11.14
N SER A 176 -13.15 -3.58 9.98
CA SER A 176 -12.79 -2.62 8.92
C SER A 176 -13.16 -1.20 9.30
N SER A 177 -12.39 -0.21 8.81
CA SER A 177 -12.76 1.19 8.94
C SER A 177 -14.01 1.50 8.11
N GLY A 178 -14.87 2.38 8.62
CA GLY A 178 -15.97 2.97 7.88
C GLY A 178 -15.47 3.87 6.74
N SER A 179 -16.27 4.02 5.70
CA SER A 179 -15.99 4.94 4.59
C SER A 179 -16.20 6.39 5.01
N SER A 180 -15.36 7.31 4.54
CA SER A 180 -15.62 8.74 4.71
C SER A 180 -16.82 9.19 3.85
N GLY A 181 -17.65 10.07 4.38
CA GLY A 181 -18.72 10.73 3.67
C GLY A 181 -18.17 11.68 2.59
N LEU A 182 -18.90 11.85 1.50
CA LEU A 182 -18.55 12.80 0.45
C LEU A 182 -18.91 14.23 0.86
N ASN A 183 -18.08 15.18 0.45
CA ASN A 183 -18.38 16.60 0.65
C ASN A 183 -19.56 17.02 -0.22
N GLY A 184 -20.38 17.92 0.30
CA GLY A 184 -21.40 18.62 -0.47
C GLY A 184 -20.77 19.53 -1.53
N SER A 185 -21.51 19.77 -2.60
CA SER A 185 -21.12 20.72 -3.66
C SER A 185 -21.43 22.15 -3.22
N ASP A 186 -20.55 23.09 -3.58
CA ASP A 186 -20.82 24.51 -3.37
C ASP A 186 -21.98 24.98 -4.27
N GLY A 187 -22.75 25.93 -3.79
CA GLY A 187 -23.77 26.64 -4.55
C GLY A 187 -23.14 27.55 -5.62
N LEU A 188 -23.89 27.82 -6.66
CA LEU A 188 -23.45 28.71 -7.74
C LEU A 188 -23.72 30.17 -7.34
N ASP A 189 -22.80 31.06 -7.68
CA ASP A 189 -23.00 32.49 -7.51
C ASP A 189 -24.10 33.01 -8.43
N GLY A 190 -24.87 33.96 -7.93
CA GLY A 190 -25.89 34.68 -8.68
C GLY A 190 -25.27 35.58 -9.77
N ALA A 191 -25.94 35.69 -10.89
CA ALA A 191 -25.52 36.61 -11.96
C ALA A 191 -25.79 38.06 -11.55
N SER A 192 -24.86 38.95 -11.95
CA SER A 192 -25.06 40.41 -11.78
C SER A 192 -26.21 40.91 -12.66
N GLY A 193 -26.97 41.86 -12.13
CA GLY A 193 -28.01 42.57 -12.86
C GLY A 193 -27.49 43.34 -14.07
N THR A 194 -28.30 43.53 -15.07
CA THR A 194 -27.98 44.32 -16.27
C THR A 194 -27.81 45.80 -15.92
N MET A 195 -26.86 46.46 -16.58
CA MET A 195 -26.71 47.91 -16.41
C MET A 195 -27.89 48.64 -17.07
N GLY A 196 -28.48 49.56 -16.34
CA GLY A 196 -29.39 50.60 -16.84
C GLY A 196 -28.64 51.85 -17.21
N SER A 197 -29.36 52.96 -17.47
CA SER A 197 -28.79 54.29 -17.75
C SER A 197 -28.99 55.22 -16.55
N SER A 198 -27.90 55.87 -16.16
CA SER A 198 -27.88 56.98 -15.21
C SER A 198 -27.86 58.33 -15.89
N ASP A 199 -28.02 58.43 -17.24
CA ASP A 199 -28.10 59.66 -17.98
C ASP A 199 -29.34 60.44 -17.55
N PRO A 200 -29.21 61.67 -17.03
CA PRO A 200 -30.37 62.50 -16.61
C PRO A 200 -31.42 62.74 -17.71
N ASN A 201 -31.01 62.68 -19.00
CA ASN A 201 -31.89 62.89 -20.16
C ASN A 201 -32.62 61.61 -20.62
N ASN A 202 -32.10 60.44 -20.24
CA ASN A 202 -32.68 59.17 -20.60
C ASN A 202 -32.38 58.08 -19.52
N PRO A 203 -32.96 58.26 -18.32
CA PRO A 203 -32.74 57.34 -17.21
C PRO A 203 -33.43 56.00 -17.45
N SER A 204 -32.74 54.91 -17.09
CA SER A 204 -33.39 53.59 -17.04
C SER A 204 -32.92 52.80 -15.82
N PRO A 205 -33.78 51.94 -15.26
CA PRO A 205 -33.41 51.17 -14.06
C PRO A 205 -32.34 50.12 -14.35
N GLY A 206 -31.48 49.90 -13.37
CA GLY A 206 -30.58 48.74 -13.36
C GLY A 206 -31.39 47.45 -13.08
N GLY A 207 -30.98 46.35 -13.67
CA GLY A 207 -31.57 45.03 -13.40
C GLY A 207 -31.17 44.51 -12.01
N ASN A 208 -32.00 43.70 -11.40
CA ASN A 208 -31.69 43.03 -10.15
C ASN A 208 -30.66 41.94 -10.37
N GLY A 209 -29.72 41.77 -9.42
CA GLY A 209 -28.87 40.58 -9.34
C GLY A 209 -29.70 39.32 -9.00
N SER A 210 -29.32 38.20 -9.51
CA SER A 210 -29.98 36.94 -9.15
C SER A 210 -29.44 36.38 -7.84
N ASN A 211 -30.26 35.59 -7.15
CA ASN A 211 -29.81 34.92 -5.92
C ASN A 211 -28.74 33.87 -6.20
N GLY A 212 -27.79 33.72 -5.27
CA GLY A 212 -26.93 32.55 -5.22
C GLY A 212 -27.74 31.31 -4.85
N THR A 213 -27.27 30.14 -5.28
CA THR A 213 -27.90 28.87 -4.95
C THR A 213 -27.34 28.28 -3.65
N ASP A 214 -28.13 27.45 -2.98
CA ASP A 214 -27.70 26.77 -1.77
C ASP A 214 -26.60 25.75 -2.06
N GLY A 215 -25.65 25.59 -1.11
CA GLY A 215 -24.71 24.48 -1.09
C GLY A 215 -25.41 23.18 -0.67
N SER A 216 -24.98 22.06 -1.18
CA SER A 216 -25.56 20.78 -0.81
C SER A 216 -24.98 20.25 0.51
N ASN A 217 -25.71 19.37 1.18
CA ASN A 217 -25.25 18.72 2.41
C ASN A 217 -24.11 17.75 2.13
N GLY A 218 -23.15 17.65 3.06
CA GLY A 218 -22.20 16.54 3.12
C GLY A 218 -22.92 15.24 3.47
N GLN A 219 -22.34 14.12 3.01
CA GLN A 219 -22.85 12.80 3.34
C GLN A 219 -22.29 12.33 4.69
N ASP A 220 -23.06 11.49 5.38
CA ASP A 220 -22.59 10.84 6.61
C ASP A 220 -21.45 9.87 6.33
N GLY A 221 -20.53 9.75 7.29
CA GLY A 221 -19.52 8.70 7.31
C GLY A 221 -20.12 7.33 7.56
N GLY A 222 -19.55 6.29 6.97
CA GLY A 222 -19.94 4.91 7.21
C GLY A 222 -19.53 4.43 8.60
N ASN A 223 -20.28 3.52 9.20
CA ASN A 223 -19.91 2.90 10.47
C ASN A 223 -18.69 1.98 10.28
N GLY A 224 -17.85 1.89 11.30
CA GLY A 224 -16.80 0.89 11.41
C GLY A 224 -17.39 -0.52 11.51
N GLY A 225 -16.66 -1.50 10.96
CA GLY A 225 -17.07 -2.90 11.05
C GLY A 225 -16.80 -3.49 12.42
N ASP A 226 -17.59 -4.47 12.82
CA ASP A 226 -17.37 -5.24 14.04
C ASP A 226 -16.20 -6.21 13.86
N ALA A 227 -15.43 -6.44 14.94
CA ALA A 227 -14.42 -7.48 14.97
C ALA A 227 -15.05 -8.85 15.27
N PRO A 228 -14.57 -9.94 14.64
CA PRO A 228 -15.07 -11.28 14.94
C PRO A 228 -14.63 -11.74 16.33
N PRO A 229 -15.32 -12.74 16.90
CA PRO A 229 -14.84 -13.48 18.07
C PRO A 229 -13.48 -14.13 17.77
N VAL A 230 -12.59 -14.10 18.75
CA VAL A 230 -11.24 -14.68 18.67
C VAL A 230 -11.08 -15.75 19.75
N GLU A 231 -10.65 -16.92 19.35
CA GLU A 231 -10.30 -18.03 20.23
C GLU A 231 -8.79 -18.23 20.19
N ILE A 232 -8.15 -18.24 21.36
CA ILE A 232 -6.72 -18.45 21.52
C ILE A 232 -6.52 -19.71 22.36
N ARG A 233 -5.69 -20.63 21.87
CA ARG A 233 -5.26 -21.82 22.62
C ARG A 233 -3.76 -21.73 22.83
N VAL A 234 -3.31 -21.95 24.06
CA VAL A 234 -1.91 -21.84 24.46
C VAL A 234 -1.47 -23.13 25.13
N ALA A 235 -0.45 -23.75 24.58
CA ALA A 235 0.24 -24.88 25.16
C ALA A 235 1.71 -24.52 25.41
N LEU A 236 2.29 -25.11 26.46
CA LEU A 236 3.72 -24.98 26.71
C LEU A 236 4.45 -26.12 26.01
N ARG A 237 5.41 -25.76 25.15
CA ARG A 237 6.42 -26.69 24.67
C ARG A 237 7.58 -26.71 25.66
N SER A 238 7.60 -27.77 26.45
CA SER A 238 8.65 -27.99 27.46
C SER A 238 10.01 -28.27 26.80
N GLY A 239 11.08 -27.86 27.47
CA GLY A 239 12.44 -28.05 27.01
C GLY A 239 13.42 -27.21 27.83
N PRO A 240 14.71 -27.24 27.50
CA PRO A 240 15.70 -26.36 28.16
C PRO A 240 15.35 -24.88 27.99
N HIS A 241 14.64 -24.54 26.95
CA HIS A 241 14.13 -23.22 26.63
C HIS A 241 12.62 -23.34 26.33
N PRO A 242 11.76 -22.97 27.29
CA PRO A 242 10.33 -23.13 27.13
C PRO A 242 9.78 -22.18 26.06
N LEU A 243 8.96 -22.68 25.13
CA LEU A 243 8.30 -21.90 24.11
C LEU A 243 6.78 -22.04 24.22
N LEU A 244 6.04 -20.99 23.89
CA LEU A 244 4.59 -21.03 23.81
C LEU A 244 4.15 -21.44 22.42
N GLN A 245 3.45 -22.55 22.28
CA GLN A 245 2.66 -22.88 21.10
C GLN A 245 1.32 -22.16 21.21
N VAL A 246 1.01 -21.28 20.28
CA VAL A 246 -0.21 -20.48 20.28
C VAL A 246 -0.97 -20.68 18.99
N SER A 247 -2.25 -21.05 19.10
CA SER A 247 -3.21 -21.07 18.00
C SER A 247 -4.20 -19.93 18.19
N VAL A 248 -4.35 -19.08 17.20
CA VAL A 248 -5.32 -17.98 17.18
C VAL A 248 -6.31 -18.23 16.05
N SER A 249 -7.58 -18.37 16.39
CA SER A 249 -8.66 -18.65 15.44
C SER A 249 -9.71 -17.55 15.47
N ALA A 250 -10.08 -17.03 14.29
CA ALA A 250 -11.16 -16.06 14.12
C ALA A 250 -11.69 -16.08 12.69
N ALA A 251 -13.00 -15.92 12.51
CA ALA A 251 -13.66 -15.86 11.20
C ALA A 251 -13.25 -17.01 10.26
N GLY A 252 -13.14 -18.24 10.75
CA GLY A 252 -12.76 -19.43 9.99
C GLY A 252 -11.27 -19.50 9.58
N LYS A 253 -10.43 -18.56 10.05
CA LYS A 253 -8.99 -18.56 9.84
C LYS A 253 -8.27 -18.96 11.11
N GLN A 254 -7.26 -19.82 10.97
CA GLN A 254 -6.36 -20.21 12.07
C GLN A 254 -4.94 -19.72 11.75
N ARG A 255 -4.26 -19.20 12.75
CA ARG A 255 -2.85 -18.80 12.70
C ARG A 255 -2.12 -19.46 13.86
N LEU A 256 -0.96 -20.03 13.56
CA LEU A 256 -0.11 -20.69 14.54
C LEU A 256 1.13 -19.85 14.80
N TYR A 257 1.54 -19.83 16.05
CA TYR A 257 2.73 -19.11 16.51
C TYR A 257 3.53 -19.96 17.47
N LEU A 258 4.84 -19.84 17.40
CA LEU A 258 5.76 -20.31 18.41
C LEU A 258 6.46 -19.08 18.96
N VAL A 259 6.31 -18.81 20.24
CA VAL A 259 6.75 -17.57 20.89
C VAL A 259 7.72 -17.90 22.00
N ASP A 260 8.87 -17.26 22.01
CA ASP A 260 9.79 -17.27 23.13
C ASP A 260 9.33 -16.26 24.18
N PRO A 261 8.83 -16.69 25.33
CA PRO A 261 8.30 -15.77 26.33
C PRO A 261 9.36 -14.92 27.05
N GLN A 262 10.66 -15.19 26.83
CA GLN A 262 11.75 -14.43 27.45
C GLN A 262 12.14 -13.19 26.66
N GLY A 263 11.92 -13.19 25.34
CA GLY A 263 12.31 -12.06 24.49
C GLY A 263 11.28 -11.70 23.42
N GLY A 264 10.36 -12.61 23.12
CA GLY A 264 9.30 -12.43 22.11
C GLY A 264 7.93 -12.17 22.73
N ALA A 265 6.99 -11.72 21.89
CA ALA A 265 5.60 -11.51 22.27
C ALA A 265 4.64 -11.79 21.11
N LEU A 266 3.39 -12.10 21.43
CA LEU A 266 2.29 -12.15 20.47
C LEU A 266 1.24 -11.11 20.83
N THR A 267 1.00 -10.15 19.95
CA THR A 267 -0.10 -9.21 20.07
C THR A 267 -1.29 -9.69 19.25
N VAL A 268 -2.43 -9.90 19.90
CA VAL A 268 -3.69 -10.25 19.24
C VAL A 268 -4.67 -9.09 19.39
N THR A 269 -5.17 -8.58 18.28
CA THR A 269 -6.10 -7.45 18.25
C THR A 269 -7.43 -7.87 17.63
N ALA A 270 -8.53 -7.51 18.30
CA ALA A 270 -9.91 -7.69 17.86
C ALA A 270 -10.72 -6.42 18.16
N ASN A 271 -10.16 -5.26 17.83
CA ASN A 271 -10.79 -3.96 18.07
C ASN A 271 -11.91 -3.71 17.04
N GLY A 272 -12.96 -3.02 17.45
CA GLY A 272 -13.92 -2.50 16.50
C GLY A 272 -13.26 -1.53 15.53
N GLY A 273 -13.68 -1.54 14.27
CA GLY A 273 -13.18 -0.61 13.26
C GLY A 273 -13.59 0.83 13.58
N PRO A 274 -12.77 1.84 13.29
CA PRO A 274 -13.16 3.24 13.45
C PRO A 274 -14.25 3.59 12.45
N GLY A 275 -15.20 4.47 12.86
CA GLY A 275 -16.16 5.09 11.95
C GLY A 275 -15.47 6.02 10.94
N GLY A 276 -16.07 6.19 9.78
CA GLY A 276 -15.62 7.15 8.78
C GLY A 276 -16.02 8.59 9.18
N SER A 277 -15.26 9.59 8.75
CA SER A 277 -15.62 11.00 8.96
C SER A 277 -16.78 11.41 8.06
N GLY A 278 -17.67 12.25 8.57
CA GLY A 278 -18.70 12.91 7.76
C GLY A 278 -18.10 13.88 6.74
N GLY A 279 -18.78 14.03 5.60
CA GLY A 279 -18.43 14.99 4.56
C GLY A 279 -18.76 16.41 5.00
N ARG A 280 -18.03 17.41 4.51
CA ARG A 280 -18.34 18.82 4.75
C ARG A 280 -19.51 19.24 3.87
N GLY A 281 -20.41 20.11 4.40
CA GLY A 281 -21.40 20.79 3.59
C GLY A 281 -20.77 21.77 2.60
N GLY A 282 -21.38 21.91 1.43
CA GLY A 282 -20.99 22.90 0.43
C GLY A 282 -21.31 24.31 0.90
N ARG A 283 -20.56 25.30 0.43
CA ARG A 283 -20.86 26.72 0.71
C ARG A 283 -22.04 27.18 -0.13
N GLY A 284 -22.86 28.11 0.40
CA GLY A 284 -23.82 28.82 -0.44
C GLY A 284 -23.14 29.75 -1.44
N GLY A 285 -23.68 29.84 -2.64
CA GLY A 285 -23.27 30.82 -3.64
C GLY A 285 -23.58 32.26 -3.21
N ARG A 286 -22.80 33.22 -3.66
CA ARG A 286 -23.05 34.65 -3.38
C ARG A 286 -24.18 35.15 -4.27
N GLY A 287 -24.99 36.08 -3.74
CA GLY A 287 -25.93 36.81 -4.56
C GLY A 287 -25.25 37.73 -5.55
N GLY A 288 -25.79 37.84 -6.76
CA GLY A 288 -25.32 38.75 -7.80
C GLY A 288 -25.54 40.22 -7.41
N SER A 289 -24.61 41.09 -7.80
CA SER A 289 -24.80 42.54 -7.58
C SER A 289 -25.91 43.08 -8.47
N GLY A 290 -26.71 44.04 -7.92
CA GLY A 290 -27.62 44.81 -8.75
C GLY A 290 -26.91 45.68 -9.79
N GLY A 291 -27.50 45.81 -10.96
CA GLY A 291 -27.00 46.67 -12.03
C GLY A 291 -27.11 48.16 -11.65
N VAL A 292 -26.13 48.98 -12.11
CA VAL A 292 -26.18 50.43 -11.98
C VAL A 292 -27.23 50.98 -12.94
N GLY A 293 -28.02 51.95 -12.48
CA GLY A 293 -29.07 52.61 -13.28
C GLY A 293 -29.80 53.66 -12.44
N THR A 294 -30.93 54.15 -12.94
CA THR A 294 -31.78 55.07 -12.19
C THR A 294 -33.24 54.57 -12.17
N PRO A 295 -33.66 53.91 -11.05
CA PRO A 295 -32.89 53.53 -9.86
C PRO A 295 -31.92 52.35 -10.10
N ASN A 296 -30.98 52.14 -9.18
CA ASN A 296 -30.13 50.94 -9.18
C ASN A 296 -30.95 49.66 -8.94
N GLY A 297 -30.54 48.56 -9.53
CA GLY A 297 -31.10 47.24 -9.24
C GLY A 297 -30.73 46.78 -7.80
N ASN A 298 -31.49 45.87 -7.25
CA ASN A 298 -31.24 45.26 -5.95
C ASN A 298 -30.21 44.13 -6.09
N ASN A 299 -29.40 43.92 -5.05
CA ASN A 299 -28.54 42.74 -4.99
C ASN A 299 -29.38 41.46 -4.78
N GLY A 300 -28.94 40.34 -5.37
CA GLY A 300 -29.46 39.04 -5.03
C GLY A 300 -29.06 38.62 -3.61
N SER A 301 -29.80 37.71 -3.02
CA SER A 301 -29.47 37.10 -1.72
C SER A 301 -28.41 36.00 -1.88
N ASP A 302 -27.57 35.85 -0.86
CA ASP A 302 -26.65 34.71 -0.80
C ASP A 302 -27.43 33.40 -0.58
N GLY A 303 -26.95 32.31 -1.15
CA GLY A 303 -27.44 30.97 -0.83
C GLY A 303 -26.97 30.52 0.56
N THR A 304 -27.63 29.54 1.12
CA THR A 304 -27.28 28.94 2.41
C THR A 304 -26.24 27.87 2.26
N SER A 305 -25.35 27.72 3.26
CA SER A 305 -24.38 26.59 3.26
C SER A 305 -25.08 25.27 3.62
N GLY A 306 -24.69 24.20 2.98
CA GLY A 306 -25.10 22.85 3.34
C GLY A 306 -24.60 22.45 4.74
N ARG A 307 -25.22 21.47 5.35
CA ARG A 307 -24.82 20.91 6.65
C ARG A 307 -23.70 19.91 6.45
N ASN A 308 -22.80 19.78 7.43
CA ASN A 308 -21.83 18.67 7.48
C ASN A 308 -22.58 17.35 7.72
N GLY A 309 -22.11 16.28 7.13
CA GLY A 309 -22.51 14.92 7.49
C GLY A 309 -22.00 14.54 8.89
N PHE A 310 -22.61 13.58 9.50
CA PHE A 310 -22.20 13.02 10.79
C PHE A 310 -21.07 12.03 10.59
N ASP A 311 -20.20 11.90 11.60
CA ASP A 311 -19.21 10.84 11.64
C ASP A 311 -19.91 9.49 11.86
N GLY A 312 -19.40 8.44 11.21
CA GLY A 312 -19.85 7.07 11.47
C GLY A 312 -19.46 6.61 12.87
N SER A 313 -20.22 5.70 13.44
CA SER A 313 -19.92 5.12 14.74
C SER A 313 -18.80 4.09 14.64
N GLN A 314 -18.04 3.90 15.72
CA GLN A 314 -17.08 2.82 15.84
C GLN A 314 -17.80 1.47 15.87
N GLY A 315 -17.24 0.45 15.19
CA GLY A 315 -17.69 -0.94 15.30
C GLY A 315 -17.42 -1.53 16.69
N ARG A 316 -18.02 -2.66 16.99
CA ARG A 316 -17.82 -3.38 18.25
C ARG A 316 -16.52 -4.19 18.21
N GLY A 317 -15.79 -4.22 19.33
CA GLY A 317 -14.68 -5.15 19.51
C GLY A 317 -15.17 -6.60 19.64
N GLY A 318 -14.37 -7.53 19.12
CA GLY A 318 -14.65 -8.98 19.24
C GLY A 318 -14.45 -9.49 20.66
N SER A 319 -15.14 -10.54 21.02
CA SER A 319 -14.82 -11.29 22.26
C SER A 319 -13.50 -12.03 22.08
N ILE A 320 -12.65 -12.04 23.12
CA ILE A 320 -11.43 -12.85 23.15
C ILE A 320 -11.57 -13.89 24.25
N THR A 321 -11.38 -15.16 23.87
CA THR A 321 -11.29 -16.28 24.82
C THR A 321 -9.92 -16.89 24.72
N VAL A 322 -9.21 -17.01 25.86
CA VAL A 322 -7.88 -17.63 25.96
C VAL A 322 -8.01 -18.90 26.78
N THR A 323 -7.83 -20.05 26.14
CA THR A 323 -7.73 -21.36 26.79
C THR A 323 -6.24 -21.72 26.89
N TYR A 324 -5.73 -21.95 28.07
CA TYR A 324 -4.31 -22.19 28.27
C TYR A 324 -4.02 -23.36 29.18
N ASP A 325 -2.95 -24.08 28.87
CA ASP A 325 -2.41 -25.12 29.72
C ASP A 325 -1.91 -24.54 31.06
N PRO A 326 -2.16 -25.16 32.22
CA PRO A 326 -1.65 -24.65 33.51
C PRO A 326 -0.16 -24.38 33.54
N GLN A 327 0.64 -25.15 32.82
CA GLN A 327 2.10 -24.93 32.73
C GLN A 327 2.48 -23.67 31.94
N ALA A 328 1.61 -23.21 31.04
CA ALA A 328 1.83 -21.99 30.27
C ALA A 328 1.50 -20.71 31.04
N LYS A 329 0.80 -20.83 32.20
CA LYS A 329 0.33 -19.69 33.00
C LYS A 329 1.41 -18.64 33.34
N PRO A 330 2.63 -19.00 33.78
CA PRO A 330 3.68 -18.02 34.11
C PRO A 330 4.14 -17.18 32.90
N PHE A 331 3.88 -17.66 31.69
CA PHE A 331 4.37 -17.08 30.44
C PHE A 331 3.31 -16.31 29.67
N LEU A 332 2.05 -16.24 30.15
CA LEU A 332 0.96 -15.55 29.48
C LEU A 332 1.19 -14.04 29.30
N THR A 333 2.11 -13.45 30.07
CA THR A 333 2.52 -12.05 29.89
C THR A 333 3.13 -11.76 28.53
N ALA A 334 3.62 -12.78 27.81
CA ALA A 334 4.09 -12.65 26.44
C ALA A 334 2.93 -12.55 25.41
N ILE A 335 1.67 -12.69 25.85
CA ILE A 335 0.49 -12.58 24.96
C ILE A 335 -0.26 -11.29 25.30
N HIS A 336 -0.17 -10.32 24.44
CA HIS A 336 -0.82 -9.01 24.56
C HIS A 336 -2.16 -9.04 23.81
N LEU A 337 -3.24 -8.66 24.49
CA LEU A 337 -4.60 -8.71 23.96
C LEU A 337 -5.21 -7.31 23.90
N SER A 338 -5.93 -7.01 22.82
CA SER A 338 -6.66 -5.77 22.66
C SER A 338 -7.98 -6.03 21.92
N ASN A 339 -9.10 -5.65 22.53
CA ASN A 339 -10.43 -5.74 21.93
C ASN A 339 -11.28 -4.51 22.29
N GLN A 340 -10.77 -3.32 21.98
CA GLN A 340 -11.46 -2.06 22.28
C GLN A 340 -12.90 -2.07 21.74
N GLY A 341 -13.85 -1.67 22.61
CA GLY A 341 -15.28 -1.73 22.30
C GLY A 341 -15.91 -3.13 22.38
N GLY A 342 -15.15 -4.13 22.81
CA GLY A 342 -15.60 -5.51 23.02
C GLY A 342 -15.81 -5.86 24.50
N PRO A 343 -16.30 -7.08 24.79
CA PRO A 343 -16.46 -7.59 26.15
C PRO A 343 -15.10 -7.89 26.79
N ALA A 344 -15.09 -8.02 28.11
CA ALA A 344 -13.89 -8.44 28.84
C ALA A 344 -13.35 -9.78 28.31
N THR A 345 -12.03 -9.89 28.21
CA THR A 345 -11.36 -11.12 27.81
C THR A 345 -11.59 -12.24 28.84
N VAL A 346 -11.91 -13.44 28.36
CA VAL A 346 -12.14 -14.61 29.19
C VAL A 346 -10.91 -15.50 29.16
N PHE A 347 -10.37 -15.84 30.33
CA PHE A 347 -9.29 -16.79 30.49
C PHE A 347 -9.81 -18.10 31.08
N LYS A 348 -9.46 -19.22 30.44
CA LYS A 348 -9.84 -20.59 30.87
C LYS A 348 -8.57 -21.41 31.08
N GLU A 349 -8.36 -21.86 32.30
CA GLU A 349 -7.27 -22.76 32.65
C GLU A 349 -7.75 -24.21 32.46
N GLU A 350 -7.28 -24.85 31.41
CA GLU A 350 -7.65 -26.21 31.04
C GLU A 350 -6.45 -26.92 30.41
N PRO A 351 -6.28 -28.24 30.57
CA PRO A 351 -5.22 -28.97 29.87
C PRO A 351 -5.31 -28.75 28.36
N VAL A 352 -4.22 -28.25 27.77
CA VAL A 352 -4.11 -28.05 26.31
C VAL A 352 -3.01 -28.96 25.78
N ALA A 353 -3.39 -29.95 24.98
CA ALA A 353 -2.42 -30.81 24.32
C ALA A 353 -1.51 -29.96 23.37
N PRO A 354 -0.27 -30.42 23.09
CA PRO A 354 0.56 -29.80 22.08
C PRO A 354 -0.22 -29.56 20.79
N LEU A 355 -0.05 -28.36 20.20
CA LEU A 355 -0.88 -27.94 19.06
C LEU A 355 -0.39 -28.54 17.73
N TRP A 356 0.85 -29.05 17.68
CA TRP A 356 1.47 -29.82 16.60
C TRP A 356 2.63 -30.66 17.12
#